data_c8eb4a8e68af4a89bfbb31a89bc6a56f
#
_entry.id   c8eb4a8e68af4a89bfbb31a89bc6a56f
#
_cell.length_a   1.000
_cell.length_b   1.000
_cell.length_c   1.000
_cell.angle_alpha   90.00
_cell.angle_beta   90.00
_cell.angle_gamma   90.00
#
_symmetry.space_group_name_H-M   'P 1'
#
loop_
_entity.id
_entity.type
_entity.pdbx_description
1 polymer ?
#
loop_
_entity_poly.entity_id
_entity_poly.type
_entity_poly.pdbx_seq_one_letter_code
_entity_poly.pdbx_strand_id
1 'polypeptide(L)'
;MALIEGPWKDTFSGYPISPPIEDSANFPVLIEGTRLHLGVVVALIAAPLCWFLIARTTLGFRIRVTGENPEAARYGGINVQRVLLSTALLSGALAGLAGVGEVGGVHFQVMSDISPGYGYSGIVVAMLARLNPLGVVPAAIFLAAVMTGAEAMSRATGVPAFLSDVIQGTALLAMLVALLFTAYRIRRVGAQT
;
A
#
# COMPACT_ATOMS: atom_id res chain seq x y z
N MET A 1 9.33 -9.03 -14.50
CA MET A 1 9.24 -10.23 -15.38
C MET A 1 10.58 -10.53 -16.03
N ALA A 2 11.16 -9.66 -16.87
CA ALA A 2 12.38 -9.94 -17.64
C ALA A 2 13.61 -10.46 -16.83
N LEU A 3 13.76 -10.10 -15.57
CA LEU A 3 14.87 -10.58 -14.72
C LEU A 3 14.69 -12.01 -14.22
N ILE A 4 13.44 -12.39 -13.90
CA ILE A 4 13.08 -13.72 -13.38
C ILE A 4 12.97 -14.74 -14.52
N GLU A 5 12.63 -14.29 -15.73
CA GLU A 5 12.65 -15.12 -16.96
C GLU A 5 14.04 -15.19 -17.61
N GLY A 6 14.97 -14.31 -17.19
CA GLY A 6 16.32 -14.16 -17.72
C GLY A 6 17.41 -14.60 -16.74
N PRO A 7 18.35 -13.68 -16.38
CA PRO A 7 19.57 -14.05 -15.67
C PRO A 7 19.37 -14.51 -14.21
N TRP A 8 18.21 -14.23 -13.63
CA TRP A 8 17.88 -14.59 -12.23
C TRP A 8 16.91 -15.76 -12.12
N LYS A 9 16.69 -16.47 -13.23
CA LYS A 9 15.85 -17.66 -13.22
C LYS A 9 16.54 -18.81 -12.48
N ASP A 10 15.81 -19.46 -11.58
CA ASP A 10 16.27 -20.72 -11.02
C ASP A 10 16.30 -21.80 -12.10
N THR A 11 17.48 -22.34 -12.36
CA THR A 11 17.69 -23.37 -13.38
C THR A 11 17.18 -24.74 -12.97
N PHE A 12 16.93 -24.96 -11.68
CA PHE A 12 16.49 -26.26 -11.14
C PHE A 12 14.98 -26.42 -11.11
N SER A 13 14.22 -25.35 -10.81
CA SER A 13 12.76 -25.44 -10.64
C SER A 13 11.96 -25.46 -11.93
N GLY A 14 12.52 -24.97 -13.03
CA GLY A 14 11.79 -24.81 -14.31
C GLY A 14 10.72 -23.72 -14.32
N TYR A 15 10.35 -23.15 -13.16
CA TYR A 15 9.40 -22.07 -13.01
C TYR A 15 10.08 -20.70 -13.08
N PRO A 16 9.34 -19.60 -13.38
CA PRO A 16 9.87 -18.24 -13.37
C PRO A 16 9.97 -17.71 -11.92
N ILE A 17 10.87 -18.31 -11.16
CA ILE A 17 11.19 -17.94 -9.77
C ILE A 17 12.70 -17.73 -9.65
N SER A 18 13.12 -16.87 -8.72
CA SER A 18 14.52 -16.73 -8.38
C SER A 18 14.99 -17.85 -7.46
N PRO A 19 16.31 -18.13 -7.39
CA PRO A 19 16.84 -18.90 -6.28
C PRO A 19 16.40 -18.30 -4.93
N PRO A 20 16.24 -19.14 -3.88
CA PRO A 20 15.96 -18.62 -2.54
C PRO A 20 17.09 -17.69 -2.08
N ILE A 21 16.72 -16.65 -1.34
CA ILE A 21 17.71 -15.75 -0.74
C ILE A 21 18.45 -16.48 0.38
N GLU A 22 19.68 -16.07 0.61
CA GLU A 22 20.53 -16.65 1.64
C GLU A 22 19.91 -16.45 3.04
N ASP A 23 20.01 -17.45 3.91
CA ASP A 23 19.42 -17.39 5.25
C ASP A 23 19.87 -16.18 6.08
N SER A 24 21.06 -15.68 5.80
CA SER A 24 21.62 -14.45 6.41
C SER A 24 20.83 -13.18 6.06
N ALA A 25 20.08 -13.17 4.93
CA ALA A 25 19.27 -12.06 4.46
C ALA A 25 17.79 -12.17 4.86
N ASN A 26 17.39 -13.29 5.48
CA ASN A 26 16.03 -13.48 5.97
C ASN A 26 15.76 -12.60 7.19
N PHE A 27 14.59 -11.98 7.21
CA PHE A 27 14.19 -11.20 8.37
C PHE A 27 13.92 -12.11 9.58
N PRO A 28 14.48 -11.81 10.75
CA PRO A 28 14.21 -12.58 11.95
C PRO A 28 12.73 -12.54 12.30
N VAL A 29 12.17 -13.71 12.60
CA VAL A 29 10.81 -13.84 13.13
C VAL A 29 10.81 -13.35 14.57
N LEU A 30 9.92 -12.39 14.89
CA LEU A 30 9.85 -11.77 16.21
C LEU A 30 9.17 -12.66 17.25
N ILE A 31 8.24 -13.50 16.83
CA ILE A 31 7.50 -14.44 17.70
C ILE A 31 7.46 -15.79 16.99
N GLU A 32 8.05 -16.80 17.61
CA GLU A 32 8.03 -18.17 17.09
C GLU A 32 6.59 -18.65 16.87
N GLY A 33 6.33 -19.28 15.72
CA GLY A 33 4.99 -19.74 15.34
C GLY A 33 4.08 -18.68 14.70
N THR A 34 4.54 -17.44 14.56
CA THR A 34 3.82 -16.39 13.83
C THR A 34 4.59 -15.94 12.59
N ARG A 35 3.90 -15.24 11.66
CA ARG A 35 4.53 -14.60 10.51
C ARG A 35 4.98 -13.15 10.79
N LEU A 36 5.10 -12.79 12.07
CA LEU A 36 5.54 -11.46 12.46
C LEU A 36 7.06 -11.38 12.31
N HIS A 37 7.51 -10.65 11.31
CA HIS A 37 8.92 -10.44 11.00
C HIS A 37 9.29 -8.95 11.15
N LEU A 38 10.57 -8.65 11.08
CA LEU A 38 11.12 -7.30 11.26
C LEU A 38 10.44 -6.25 10.33
N GLY A 39 9.99 -6.65 9.16
CA GLY A 39 9.27 -5.77 8.22
C GLY A 39 8.02 -5.11 8.82
N VAL A 40 7.32 -5.80 9.74
CA VAL A 40 6.16 -5.22 10.44
C VAL A 40 6.59 -4.07 11.35
N VAL A 41 7.71 -4.22 12.04
CA VAL A 41 8.28 -3.15 12.89
C VAL A 41 8.68 -1.95 12.05
N VAL A 42 9.32 -2.18 10.90
CA VAL A 42 9.68 -1.12 9.95
C VAL A 42 8.44 -0.39 9.47
N ALA A 43 7.35 -1.10 9.13
CA ALA A 43 6.09 -0.50 8.72
C ALA A 43 5.45 0.34 9.84
N LEU A 44 5.46 -0.16 11.08
CA LEU A 44 4.94 0.56 12.25
C LEU A 44 5.74 1.84 12.55
N ILE A 45 7.05 1.85 12.30
CA ILE A 45 7.90 3.04 12.45
C ILE A 45 7.71 3.99 11.26
N ALA A 46 7.53 3.47 10.05
CA ALA A 46 7.35 4.28 8.84
C ALA A 46 6.08 5.14 8.91
N ALA A 47 4.99 4.65 9.51
CA ALA A 47 3.74 5.39 9.61
C ALA A 47 3.87 6.70 10.42
N PRO A 48 4.38 6.72 11.67
CA PRO A 48 4.61 7.97 12.40
C PRO A 48 5.70 8.83 11.77
N LEU A 49 6.71 8.25 11.12
CA LEU A 49 7.73 8.99 10.41
C LEU A 49 7.14 9.75 9.21
N CYS A 50 6.31 9.11 8.42
CA CYS A 50 5.55 9.74 7.32
C CYS A 50 4.62 10.83 7.85
N TRP A 51 3.91 10.56 8.95
CA TRP A 51 3.06 11.57 9.59
C TRP A 51 3.89 12.79 10.02
N PHE A 52 5.02 12.59 10.70
CA PHE A 52 5.90 13.68 11.12
C PHE A 52 6.42 14.47 9.92
N LEU A 53 6.87 13.77 8.88
CA LEU A 53 7.35 14.40 7.65
C LEU A 53 6.27 15.29 7.01
N ILE A 54 5.04 14.79 6.88
CA ILE A 54 3.94 15.54 6.24
C ILE A 54 3.43 16.65 7.17
N ALA A 55 3.30 16.40 8.49
CA ALA A 55 2.68 17.35 9.42
C ALA A 55 3.63 18.42 9.93
N ARG A 56 4.93 18.12 10.09
CA ARG A 56 5.86 18.94 10.85
C ARG A 56 7.06 19.45 10.06
N THR A 57 7.23 19.08 8.78
CA THR A 57 8.38 19.53 7.99
C THR A 57 8.00 20.54 6.90
N THR A 58 8.98 21.31 6.45
CA THR A 58 8.84 22.24 5.31
C THR A 58 8.55 21.50 4.00
N LEU A 59 9.06 20.28 3.85
CA LEU A 59 8.78 19.42 2.71
C LEU A 59 7.30 18.99 2.69
N GLY A 60 6.77 18.58 3.84
CA GLY A 60 5.36 18.24 3.98
C GLY A 60 4.44 19.44 3.72
N PHE A 61 4.83 20.63 4.15
CA PHE A 61 4.11 21.88 3.82
C PHE A 61 4.07 22.10 2.30
N ARG A 62 5.23 22.01 1.63
CA ARG A 62 5.33 22.18 0.16
C ARG A 62 4.50 21.14 -0.58
N ILE A 63 4.51 19.87 -0.13
CA ILE A 63 3.70 18.80 -0.71
C ILE A 63 2.22 19.15 -0.63
N ARG A 64 1.72 19.56 0.53
CA ARG A 64 0.31 19.91 0.73
C ARG A 64 -0.12 21.10 -0.13
N VAL A 65 0.65 22.19 -0.10
CA VAL A 65 0.34 23.39 -0.92
C VAL A 65 0.35 23.08 -2.40
N THR A 66 1.32 22.27 -2.86
CA THR A 66 1.38 21.84 -4.26
C THR A 66 0.20 20.91 -4.63
N GLY A 67 -0.24 20.05 -3.71
CA GLY A 67 -1.38 19.18 -3.92
C GLY A 67 -2.72 19.90 -3.99
N GLU A 68 -2.90 20.98 -3.22
CA GLU A 68 -4.11 21.80 -3.24
C GLU A 68 -4.20 22.69 -4.49
N ASN A 69 -3.13 23.41 -4.79
CA ASN A 69 -3.08 24.27 -5.98
C ASN A 69 -1.63 24.47 -6.46
N PRO A 70 -1.23 23.74 -7.53
CA PRO A 70 0.11 23.85 -8.09
C PRO A 70 0.48 25.26 -8.61
N GLU A 71 -0.50 26.00 -9.10
CA GLU A 71 -0.27 27.38 -9.60
C GLU A 71 0.00 28.33 -8.44
N ALA A 72 -0.81 28.29 -7.39
CA ALA A 72 -0.57 29.08 -6.19
C ALA A 72 0.79 28.75 -5.56
N ALA A 73 1.18 27.47 -5.56
CA ALA A 73 2.51 27.05 -5.10
C ALA A 73 3.64 27.71 -5.91
N ARG A 74 3.51 27.79 -7.24
CA ARG A 74 4.49 28.45 -8.11
C ARG A 74 4.57 29.94 -7.83
N TYR A 75 3.45 30.62 -7.67
CA TYR A 75 3.42 32.03 -7.30
C TYR A 75 4.08 32.28 -5.94
N GLY A 76 3.94 31.34 -5.00
CA GLY A 76 4.64 31.33 -3.71
C GLY A 76 6.12 30.96 -3.77
N GLY A 77 6.71 30.81 -4.96
CA GLY A 77 8.14 30.48 -5.14
C GLY A 77 8.49 29.00 -4.91
N ILE A 78 7.49 28.12 -4.81
CA ILE A 78 7.72 26.67 -4.64
C ILE A 78 8.02 26.04 -6.00
N ASN A 79 9.14 25.33 -6.11
CA ASN A 79 9.44 24.56 -7.31
C ASN A 79 8.62 23.27 -7.34
N VAL A 80 7.47 23.31 -8.02
CA VAL A 80 6.50 22.21 -8.11
C VAL A 80 7.14 20.93 -8.65
N GLN A 81 8.03 21.01 -9.64
CA GLN A 81 8.69 19.83 -10.21
C GLN A 81 9.56 19.11 -9.19
N ARG A 82 10.31 19.85 -8.37
CA ARG A 82 11.13 19.25 -7.29
C ARG A 82 10.26 18.62 -6.22
N VAL A 83 9.11 19.22 -5.90
CA VAL A 83 8.17 18.64 -4.94
C VAL A 83 7.58 17.35 -5.48
N LEU A 84 7.12 17.32 -6.73
CA LEU A 84 6.60 16.12 -7.36
C LEU A 84 7.65 15.00 -7.40
N LEU A 85 8.88 15.31 -7.79
CA LEU A 85 9.98 14.34 -7.84
C LEU A 85 10.29 13.78 -6.44
N SER A 86 10.39 14.65 -5.42
CA SER A 86 10.65 14.20 -4.05
C SER A 86 9.52 13.33 -3.49
N THR A 87 8.26 13.66 -3.81
CA THR A 87 7.10 12.85 -3.40
C THR A 87 7.10 11.49 -4.10
N ALA A 88 7.41 11.45 -5.39
CA ALA A 88 7.52 10.21 -6.15
C ALA A 88 8.66 9.31 -5.62
N LEU A 89 9.82 9.90 -5.31
CA LEU A 89 10.95 9.16 -4.72
C LEU A 89 10.61 8.61 -3.34
N LEU A 90 9.94 9.38 -2.48
CA LEU A 90 9.50 8.91 -1.17
C LEU A 90 8.48 7.78 -1.29
N SER A 91 7.50 7.92 -2.20
CA SER A 91 6.52 6.87 -2.46
C SER A 91 7.18 5.60 -2.98
N GLY A 92 8.10 5.73 -3.94
CA GLY A 92 8.87 4.60 -4.49
C GLY A 92 9.75 3.92 -3.43
N ALA A 93 10.38 4.70 -2.54
CA ALA A 93 11.18 4.16 -1.44
C ALA A 93 10.33 3.33 -0.46
N LEU A 94 9.14 3.83 -0.09
CA LEU A 94 8.21 3.08 0.77
C LEU A 94 7.68 1.81 0.09
N ALA A 95 7.39 1.88 -1.21
CA ALA A 95 6.99 0.71 -1.99
C ALA A 95 8.14 -0.33 -2.09
N GLY A 96 9.37 0.14 -2.28
CA GLY A 96 10.57 -0.72 -2.26
C GLY A 96 10.77 -1.39 -0.90
N LEU A 97 10.61 -0.67 0.20
CA LEU A 97 10.67 -1.24 1.56
C LEU A 97 9.59 -2.31 1.78
N ALA A 98 8.37 -2.09 1.26
CA ALA A 98 7.30 -3.09 1.32
C ALA A 98 7.69 -4.36 0.55
N GLY A 99 8.26 -4.20 -0.66
CA GLY A 99 8.74 -5.34 -1.46
C GLY A 99 9.87 -6.11 -0.79
N VAL A 100 10.83 -5.42 -0.16
CA VAL A 100 11.89 -6.06 0.65
C VAL A 100 11.30 -6.81 1.83
N GLY A 101 10.27 -6.24 2.49
CA GLY A 101 9.56 -6.91 3.58
C GLY A 101 8.86 -8.20 3.13
N GLU A 102 8.29 -8.20 1.94
CA GLU A 102 7.60 -9.36 1.37
C GLU A 102 8.58 -10.48 0.99
N VAL A 103 9.69 -10.11 0.31
CA VAL A 103 10.73 -11.08 -0.07
C VAL A 103 11.49 -11.61 1.14
N GLY A 104 11.95 -10.72 2.02
CA GLY A 104 12.80 -11.11 3.16
C GLY A 104 12.04 -11.70 4.34
N GLY A 105 10.72 -11.45 4.44
CA GLY A 105 9.93 -11.86 5.60
C GLY A 105 8.89 -12.96 5.34
N VAL A 106 8.45 -13.13 4.09
CA VAL A 106 7.32 -14.03 3.77
C VAL A 106 7.68 -15.08 2.73
N HIS A 107 8.21 -14.68 1.59
CA HIS A 107 8.40 -15.57 0.44
C HIS A 107 9.81 -16.14 0.29
N PHE A 108 10.84 -15.45 0.79
CA PHE A 108 12.26 -15.83 0.72
C PHE A 108 12.80 -16.04 -0.70
N GLN A 109 12.03 -15.66 -1.71
CA GLN A 109 12.39 -15.72 -3.13
C GLN A 109 11.53 -14.74 -3.93
N VAL A 110 12.01 -14.33 -5.09
CA VAL A 110 11.24 -13.47 -6.00
C VAL A 110 10.47 -14.36 -6.97
N MET A 111 9.15 -14.18 -7.02
CA MET A 111 8.26 -14.92 -7.92
C MET A 111 7.33 -13.96 -8.66
N SER A 112 6.71 -14.43 -9.74
CA SER A 112 5.84 -13.59 -10.58
C SER A 112 4.64 -13.03 -9.83
N ASP A 113 4.10 -13.81 -8.88
CA ASP A 113 2.88 -13.48 -8.11
C ASP A 113 3.16 -12.97 -6.70
N ILE A 114 4.34 -12.33 -6.49
CA ILE A 114 4.74 -11.81 -5.17
C ILE A 114 3.80 -10.73 -4.63
N SER A 115 3.05 -10.08 -5.51
CA SER A 115 2.11 -9.01 -5.13
C SER A 115 0.72 -9.29 -5.70
N PRO A 116 -0.10 -10.15 -5.06
CA PRO A 116 -1.45 -10.46 -5.52
C PRO A 116 -2.40 -9.27 -5.24
N GLY A 117 -2.21 -8.14 -5.94
CA GLY A 117 -3.07 -6.99 -5.83
C GLY A 117 -2.83 -6.06 -4.63
N TYR A 118 -1.73 -6.19 -3.89
CA TYR A 118 -1.42 -5.33 -2.72
C TYR A 118 -1.43 -3.84 -3.03
N GLY A 119 -1.11 -3.44 -4.27
CA GLY A 119 -1.22 -2.05 -4.70
C GLY A 119 -2.66 -1.52 -4.63
N TYR A 120 -3.63 -2.32 -5.05
CA TYR A 120 -5.05 -1.97 -4.96
C TYR A 120 -5.54 -1.98 -3.51
N SER A 121 -5.15 -2.97 -2.72
CA SER A 121 -5.43 -3.03 -1.29
C SER A 121 -4.88 -1.81 -0.55
N GLY A 122 -3.70 -1.33 -0.94
CA GLY A 122 -3.09 -0.12 -0.41
C GLY A 122 -3.93 1.14 -0.66
N ILE A 123 -4.59 1.25 -1.82
CA ILE A 123 -5.52 2.35 -2.10
C ILE A 123 -6.72 2.30 -1.15
N VAL A 124 -7.31 1.11 -0.94
CA VAL A 124 -8.42 0.92 0.02
C VAL A 124 -8.01 1.38 1.42
N VAL A 125 -6.84 0.91 1.89
CA VAL A 125 -6.30 1.27 3.20
C VAL A 125 -6.08 2.78 3.32
N ALA A 126 -5.48 3.42 2.31
CA ALA A 126 -5.22 4.85 2.32
C ALA A 126 -6.52 5.68 2.36
N MET A 127 -7.54 5.24 1.62
CA MET A 127 -8.85 5.89 1.63
C MET A 127 -9.58 5.67 2.95
N LEU A 128 -9.56 4.45 3.49
CA LEU A 128 -10.15 4.13 4.80
C LEU A 128 -9.48 4.95 5.92
N ALA A 129 -8.19 5.17 5.83
CA ALA A 129 -7.42 6.04 6.72
C ALA A 129 -7.66 7.54 6.47
N ARG A 130 -8.49 7.92 5.49
CA ARG A 130 -8.70 9.32 5.06
C ARG A 130 -7.39 10.03 4.75
N LEU A 131 -6.46 9.35 4.11
CA LEU A 131 -5.11 9.82 3.76
C LEU A 131 -4.26 10.26 4.98
N ASN A 132 -4.62 9.80 6.18
CA ASN A 132 -3.85 10.07 7.39
C ASN A 132 -2.85 8.92 7.61
N PRO A 133 -1.53 9.18 7.65
CA PRO A 133 -0.51 8.14 7.82
C PRO A 133 -0.66 7.31 9.09
N LEU A 134 -1.10 7.91 10.20
CA LEU A 134 -1.36 7.19 11.44
C LEU A 134 -2.61 6.30 11.35
N GLY A 135 -3.63 6.74 10.59
CA GLY A 135 -4.84 5.97 10.32
C GLY A 135 -4.60 4.75 9.42
N VAL A 136 -3.49 4.73 8.68
CA VAL A 136 -3.14 3.59 7.80
C VAL A 136 -2.91 2.32 8.61
N VAL A 137 -2.33 2.41 9.81
CA VAL A 137 -2.04 1.23 10.64
C VAL A 137 -3.31 0.47 11.03
N PRO A 138 -4.31 1.07 11.70
CA PRO A 138 -5.54 0.35 12.04
C PRO A 138 -6.35 -0.05 10.80
N ALA A 139 -6.33 0.75 9.74
CA ALA A 139 -7.01 0.41 8.49
C ALA A 139 -6.37 -0.82 7.81
N ALA A 140 -5.04 -0.90 7.80
CA ALA A 140 -4.31 -2.06 7.27
C ALA A 140 -4.58 -3.32 8.09
N ILE A 141 -4.58 -3.23 9.43
CA ILE A 141 -4.90 -4.37 10.31
C ILE A 141 -6.33 -4.86 10.05
N PHE A 142 -7.29 -3.95 9.93
CA PHE A 142 -8.67 -4.30 9.62
C PHE A 142 -8.79 -5.03 8.27
N LEU A 143 -8.19 -4.48 7.21
CA LEU A 143 -8.25 -5.11 5.89
C LEU A 143 -7.52 -6.46 5.87
N ALA A 144 -6.36 -6.56 6.52
CA ALA A 144 -5.63 -7.82 6.66
C ALA A 144 -6.46 -8.90 7.37
N ALA A 145 -7.19 -8.52 8.44
CA ALA A 145 -8.09 -9.44 9.15
C ALA A 145 -9.22 -9.94 8.23
N VAL A 146 -9.81 -9.06 7.41
CA VAL A 146 -10.85 -9.43 6.44
C VAL A 146 -10.29 -10.39 5.40
N MET A 147 -9.12 -10.11 4.82
CA MET A 147 -8.49 -10.94 3.80
C MET A 147 -8.11 -12.31 4.37
N THR A 148 -7.46 -12.34 5.54
CA THR A 148 -7.08 -13.60 6.20
C THR A 148 -8.31 -14.42 6.61
N GLY A 149 -9.38 -13.76 7.05
CA GLY A 149 -10.65 -14.41 7.36
C GLY A 149 -11.30 -15.03 6.13
N ALA A 150 -11.29 -14.33 4.99
CA ALA A 150 -11.82 -14.84 3.73
C ALA A 150 -11.01 -16.04 3.21
N GLU A 151 -9.68 -16.01 3.32
CA GLU A 151 -8.83 -17.16 2.99
C GLU A 151 -9.09 -18.37 3.92
N ALA A 152 -9.23 -18.12 5.22
CA ALA A 152 -9.55 -19.18 6.19
C ALA A 152 -10.90 -19.81 5.89
N MET A 153 -11.91 -19.02 5.55
CA MET A 153 -13.22 -19.49 5.13
C MET A 153 -13.11 -20.32 3.83
N SER A 154 -12.35 -19.84 2.84
CA SER A 154 -12.11 -20.56 1.59
C SER A 154 -11.53 -21.95 1.83
N ARG A 155 -10.55 -22.07 2.72
CA ARG A 155 -9.94 -23.37 3.09
C ARG A 155 -10.90 -24.28 3.84
N ALA A 156 -11.80 -23.72 4.67
CA ALA A 156 -12.72 -24.50 5.49
C ALA A 156 -13.95 -24.99 4.70
N THR A 157 -14.44 -24.20 3.76
CA THR A 157 -15.71 -24.46 3.05
C THR A 157 -15.54 -24.82 1.59
N GLY A 158 -14.32 -24.77 1.03
CA GLY A 158 -14.06 -25.00 -0.39
C GLY A 158 -14.57 -23.87 -1.31
N VAL A 159 -15.03 -22.75 -0.75
CA VAL A 159 -15.44 -21.56 -1.53
C VAL A 159 -14.20 -20.92 -2.14
N PRO A 160 -14.19 -20.58 -3.43
CA PRO A 160 -13.03 -19.96 -4.08
C PRO A 160 -12.54 -18.70 -3.39
N ALA A 161 -11.22 -18.51 -3.30
CA ALA A 161 -10.58 -17.35 -2.65
C ALA A 161 -10.93 -16.00 -3.31
N PHE A 162 -11.47 -15.99 -4.54
CA PHE A 162 -11.97 -14.80 -5.24
C PHE A 162 -13.03 -14.01 -4.46
N LEU A 163 -13.62 -14.61 -3.41
CA LEU A 163 -14.53 -13.88 -2.54
C LEU A 163 -13.86 -12.71 -1.84
N SER A 164 -12.57 -12.85 -1.50
CA SER A 164 -11.75 -11.76 -0.95
C SER A 164 -11.65 -10.58 -1.91
N ASP A 165 -11.44 -10.87 -3.21
CA ASP A 165 -11.32 -9.84 -4.25
C ASP A 165 -12.66 -9.11 -4.47
N VAL A 166 -13.76 -9.85 -4.40
CA VAL A 166 -15.11 -9.26 -4.47
C VAL A 166 -15.39 -8.36 -3.28
N ILE A 167 -15.04 -8.79 -2.06
CA ILE A 167 -15.18 -7.98 -0.84
C ILE A 167 -14.32 -6.71 -0.95
N GLN A 168 -13.09 -6.84 -1.41
CA GLN A 168 -12.18 -5.71 -1.61
C GLN A 168 -12.72 -4.74 -2.67
N GLY A 169 -13.18 -5.25 -3.81
CA GLY A 169 -13.76 -4.44 -4.89
C GLY A 169 -15.03 -3.71 -4.45
N THR A 170 -15.92 -4.40 -3.73
CA THR A 170 -17.14 -3.79 -3.20
C THR A 170 -16.85 -2.75 -2.13
N ALA A 171 -15.85 -2.98 -1.26
CA ALA A 171 -15.42 -1.99 -0.26
C ALA A 171 -14.85 -0.74 -0.93
N LEU A 172 -14.04 -0.88 -2.01
CA LEU A 172 -13.56 0.24 -2.81
C LEU A 172 -14.70 1.05 -3.41
N LEU A 173 -15.66 0.39 -4.06
CA LEU A 173 -16.81 1.05 -4.67
C LEU A 173 -17.66 1.78 -3.63
N ALA A 174 -17.98 1.13 -2.51
CA ALA A 174 -18.74 1.72 -1.42
C ALA A 174 -18.04 2.98 -0.87
N MET A 175 -16.71 2.93 -0.73
CA MET A 175 -15.93 4.04 -0.24
C MET A 175 -15.88 5.20 -1.24
N LEU A 176 -15.75 4.90 -2.53
CA LEU A 176 -15.77 5.91 -3.60
C LEU A 176 -17.12 6.64 -3.63
N VAL A 177 -18.21 5.90 -3.49
CA VAL A 177 -19.57 6.43 -3.37
C VAL A 177 -19.71 7.30 -2.10
N ALA A 178 -19.23 6.83 -0.95
CA ALA A 178 -19.25 7.60 0.30
C ALA A 178 -18.46 8.91 0.19
N LEU A 179 -17.29 8.89 -0.47
CA LEU A 179 -16.50 10.09 -0.75
C LEU A 179 -17.24 11.07 -1.66
N LEU A 180 -17.92 10.58 -2.70
CA LEU A 180 -18.75 11.45 -3.55
C LEU A 180 -19.84 12.17 -2.74
N PHE A 181 -20.56 11.48 -1.87
CA PHE A 181 -21.58 12.09 -1.01
C PHE A 181 -21.02 13.06 0.03
N THR A 182 -19.80 12.85 0.50
CA THR A 182 -19.15 13.77 1.45
C THR A 182 -18.49 14.97 0.77
N ALA A 183 -17.98 14.80 -0.46
CA ALA A 183 -17.33 15.87 -1.23
C ALA A 183 -18.36 16.76 -1.97
N TYR A 184 -19.45 16.19 -2.44
CA TYR A 184 -20.47 16.91 -3.20
C TYR A 184 -21.77 17.02 -2.43
N ARG A 185 -22.16 18.24 -2.06
CA ARG A 185 -23.53 18.51 -1.58
C ARG A 185 -24.48 18.54 -2.80
N ILE A 186 -25.42 17.62 -2.86
CA ILE A 186 -26.48 17.63 -3.84
C ILE A 186 -27.37 18.86 -3.56
N ARG A 187 -27.20 19.93 -4.34
CA ARG A 187 -28.05 21.11 -4.30
C ARG A 187 -29.16 20.90 -5.32
N ARG A 188 -30.37 20.64 -4.86
CA ARG A 188 -31.54 20.69 -5.74
C ARG A 188 -31.73 22.15 -6.18
N VAL A 189 -31.47 22.44 -7.44
CA VAL A 189 -31.87 23.70 -8.08
C VAL A 189 -33.34 23.60 -8.27
N GLY A 190 -34.14 24.30 -7.47
CA GLY A 190 -35.58 24.42 -7.69
C GLY A 190 -35.80 25.05 -9.04
N ALA A 191 -36.59 24.39 -9.90
CA ALA A 191 -37.11 24.99 -11.14
C ALA A 191 -37.91 26.24 -10.74
N GLN A 192 -37.38 27.41 -11.07
CA GLN A 192 -38.14 28.62 -11.01
C GLN A 192 -39.07 28.57 -12.24
N THR A 193 -40.34 28.31 -12.00
CA THR A 193 -41.47 28.56 -12.94
C THR A 193 -41.79 30.04 -12.90
#